data_26aec6a0dbf327d0182e09a8e2527c0d
#
_entry.id   26aec6a0dbf327d0182e09a8e2527c0d
#
_cell.length_a   1.000
_cell.length_b   1.000
_cell.length_c   1.000
_cell.angle_alpha   90.00
_cell.angle_beta   90.00
_cell.angle_gamma   90.00
#
_symmetry.space_group_name_H-M   'P 1'
#
loop_
_entity.id
_entity.type
_entity.pdbx_description
1 polymer ?
#
loop_
_entity_poly.entity_id
_entity_poly.type
_entity_poly.pdbx_seq_one_letter_code
_entity_poly.pdbx_strand_id
1 'polypeptide(L)'
;MSSWDCKPTQICPNAPVDTLPAFGFAFNASAPQFATLGIPLALPSTNPNPNISVPVLNDTVSTGAGIRIERAGIYQISYTLTISLDNVPVSPEAARFFLTLNTLDNIIPGSGTAVRSNIVGTGEVDVSSGVILINLNPGNLIQIVPVEVIGSVDVRAAALTVAQIG
;
A
#
# COMPACT_ATOMS: atom_id res chain seq x y z
N MET A 1 20.14 35.96 -16.77
CA MET A 1 20.65 35.84 -15.38
C MET A 1 19.74 36.71 -14.51
N SER A 2 18.75 36.13 -13.85
CA SER A 2 17.91 36.84 -12.88
C SER A 2 18.51 36.59 -11.50
N SER A 3 19.14 37.64 -10.97
CA SER A 3 19.68 37.66 -9.61
C SER A 3 18.52 37.78 -8.63
N TRP A 4 18.33 36.76 -7.80
CA TRP A 4 17.39 36.78 -6.67
C TRP A 4 18.10 37.47 -5.48
N ASP A 5 18.17 38.80 -5.49
CA ASP A 5 18.68 39.59 -4.37
C ASP A 5 17.57 39.81 -3.33
N CYS A 6 17.32 38.80 -2.48
CA CYS A 6 16.54 39.01 -1.27
C CYS A 6 17.45 39.46 -0.13
N LYS A 7 17.21 40.65 0.42
CA LYS A 7 17.86 41.09 1.66
C LYS A 7 17.42 40.22 2.85
N PRO A 8 18.29 39.97 3.83
CA PRO A 8 18.08 39.01 4.93
C PRO A 8 16.87 39.28 5.84
N THR A 9 16.13 40.38 5.63
CA THR A 9 14.97 40.77 6.44
C THR A 9 13.68 40.83 5.65
N GLN A 10 13.68 40.40 4.38
CA GLN A 10 12.49 40.47 3.52
C GLN A 10 11.98 39.05 3.23
N ILE A 11 10.75 38.76 3.66
CA ILE A 11 10.04 37.55 3.25
C ILE A 11 9.78 37.70 1.75
N CYS A 12 10.45 36.88 0.94
CA CYS A 12 10.24 36.85 -0.51
C CYS A 12 8.88 36.18 -0.77
N PRO A 13 7.86 36.90 -1.23
CA PRO A 13 6.50 36.35 -1.39
C PRO A 13 6.38 35.28 -2.50
N ASN A 14 7.46 35.02 -3.25
CA ASN A 14 7.48 34.08 -4.38
C ASN A 14 8.61 33.04 -4.30
N ALA A 15 9.22 32.81 -3.12
CA ALA A 15 10.06 31.65 -2.99
C ALA A 15 9.18 30.39 -3.22
N PRO A 16 9.54 29.49 -4.14
CA PRO A 16 8.81 28.23 -4.26
C PRO A 16 8.84 27.58 -2.89
N VAL A 17 7.67 27.35 -2.31
CA VAL A 17 7.55 26.51 -1.12
C VAL A 17 7.97 25.14 -1.60
N ASP A 18 9.15 24.70 -1.18
CA ASP A 18 9.66 23.34 -1.45
C ASP A 18 8.77 22.37 -0.64
N THR A 19 7.59 22.06 -1.19
CA THR A 19 6.69 21.10 -0.58
C THR A 19 7.25 19.72 -0.85
N LEU A 20 7.54 18.97 0.22
CA LEU A 20 7.89 17.56 0.08
C LEU A 20 6.86 16.84 -0.78
N PRO A 21 7.28 15.88 -1.64
CA PRO A 21 6.34 15.04 -2.36
C PRO A 21 5.40 14.34 -1.39
N ALA A 22 4.17 14.11 -1.82
CA ALA A 22 3.23 13.34 -1.04
C ALA A 22 3.70 11.88 -0.93
N PHE A 23 3.61 11.32 0.25
CA PHE A 23 3.95 9.90 0.49
C PHE A 23 3.12 9.32 1.64
N GLY A 24 2.96 8.00 1.62
CA GLY A 24 2.30 7.27 2.68
C GLY A 24 2.78 5.83 2.78
N PHE A 25 2.80 5.33 4.01
CA PHE A 25 3.12 3.96 4.32
C PHE A 25 2.13 3.42 5.35
N ALA A 26 1.54 2.27 5.06
CA ALA A 26 0.65 1.56 5.98
C ALA A 26 0.95 0.07 5.96
N PHE A 27 0.90 -0.58 7.12
CA PHE A 27 1.27 -1.99 7.21
C PHE A 27 0.54 -2.73 8.34
N ASN A 28 0.57 -4.06 8.24
CA ASN A 28 0.24 -4.99 9.31
C ASN A 28 1.36 -6.03 9.39
N ALA A 29 2.04 -6.10 10.52
CA ALA A 29 3.07 -7.09 10.81
C ALA A 29 2.88 -7.74 12.19
N SER A 30 1.84 -7.37 12.92
CA SER A 30 1.64 -7.77 14.32
C SER A 30 0.58 -8.86 14.51
N ALA A 31 -0.33 -9.00 13.57
CA ALA A 31 -1.40 -9.99 13.65
C ALA A 31 -1.66 -10.60 12.27
N PRO A 32 -1.52 -11.91 12.11
CA PRO A 32 -1.99 -12.60 10.92
C PRO A 32 -3.48 -12.33 10.67
N GLN A 33 -3.86 -12.25 9.41
CA GLN A 33 -5.26 -12.06 9.00
C GLN A 33 -5.60 -13.01 7.86
N PHE A 34 -6.77 -13.63 7.92
CA PHE A 34 -7.24 -14.47 6.82
C PHE A 34 -7.61 -13.60 5.61
N ALA A 35 -7.14 -14.01 4.44
CA ALA A 35 -7.59 -13.42 3.19
C ALA A 35 -9.08 -13.79 2.99
N THR A 36 -9.93 -12.78 2.92
CA THR A 36 -11.36 -12.96 2.69
C THR A 36 -11.73 -12.27 1.38
N LEU A 37 -12.39 -13.01 0.50
CA LEU A 37 -12.79 -12.51 -0.81
C LEU A 37 -13.53 -11.18 -0.72
N GLY A 38 -13.04 -10.17 -1.43
CA GLY A 38 -13.65 -8.84 -1.49
C GLY A 38 -13.50 -7.99 -0.23
N ILE A 39 -12.76 -8.43 0.80
CA ILE A 39 -12.53 -7.64 2.01
C ILE A 39 -11.10 -7.09 1.98
N PRO A 40 -10.89 -5.77 2.06
CA PRO A 40 -9.56 -5.17 2.10
C PRO A 40 -8.73 -5.69 3.25
N LEU A 41 -7.43 -5.88 3.02
CA LEU A 41 -6.50 -6.21 4.09
C LEU A 41 -6.41 -5.08 5.10
N ALA A 42 -6.42 -5.43 6.38
CA ALA A 42 -6.19 -4.48 7.46
C ALA A 42 -4.72 -4.02 7.46
N LEU A 43 -4.50 -2.70 7.54
CA LEU A 43 -3.20 -2.04 7.59
C LEU A 43 -3.20 -1.00 8.74
N PRO A 44 -3.29 -1.45 10.01
CA PRO A 44 -3.57 -0.57 11.14
C PRO A 44 -2.39 0.31 11.55
N SER A 45 -1.18 -0.02 11.11
CA SER A 45 0.05 0.66 11.54
C SER A 45 0.63 1.52 10.42
N THR A 46 1.16 2.69 10.77
CA THR A 46 1.80 3.62 9.84
C THR A 46 3.24 3.94 10.21
N ASN A 47 3.70 3.56 11.40
CA ASN A 47 5.06 3.81 11.85
C ASN A 47 5.78 2.50 12.18
N PRO A 48 6.72 2.05 11.33
CA PRO A 48 7.47 0.81 11.55
C PRO A 48 8.45 0.90 12.73
N ASN A 49 8.82 2.12 13.15
CA ASN A 49 9.74 2.33 14.26
C ASN A 49 9.27 3.49 15.14
N PRO A 50 8.68 3.21 16.31
CA PRO A 50 8.16 4.25 17.22
C PRO A 50 9.27 5.18 17.78
N ASN A 51 10.55 4.81 17.61
CA ASN A 51 11.68 5.62 18.08
C ASN A 51 12.19 6.61 17.02
N ILE A 52 11.65 6.59 15.80
CA ILE A 52 12.00 7.52 14.71
C ILE A 52 10.81 8.44 14.48
N SER A 53 10.96 9.71 14.78
CA SER A 53 9.96 10.76 14.50
C SER A 53 10.03 11.23 13.03
N VAL A 54 10.07 10.30 12.08
CA VAL A 54 9.95 10.64 10.66
C VAL A 54 8.46 10.57 10.30
N PRO A 55 7.88 11.60 9.71
CA PRO A 55 6.51 11.52 9.21
C PRO A 55 6.46 10.42 8.13
N VAL A 56 5.62 9.43 8.36
CA VAL A 56 5.38 8.30 7.43
C VAL A 56 4.18 8.56 6.53
N LEU A 57 3.52 9.70 6.73
CA LEU A 57 2.40 10.21 5.94
C LEU A 57 2.63 11.70 5.66
N ASN A 58 2.56 12.10 4.40
CA ASN A 58 2.57 13.49 3.96
C ASN A 58 1.57 13.65 2.82
N ASP A 59 0.57 14.51 2.98
CA ASP A 59 -0.57 14.65 2.04
C ASP A 59 -1.21 13.31 1.67
N THR A 60 -1.22 12.39 2.62
CA THR A 60 -1.88 11.09 2.59
C THR A 60 -2.44 10.75 3.96
N VAL A 61 -3.48 9.94 4.03
CA VAL A 61 -4.13 9.52 5.28
C VAL A 61 -4.30 8.00 5.29
N SER A 62 -3.83 7.35 6.36
CA SER A 62 -4.14 5.94 6.58
C SER A 62 -5.59 5.78 7.03
N THR A 63 -6.30 4.83 6.44
CA THR A 63 -7.69 4.49 6.80
C THR A 63 -7.79 3.21 7.64
N GLY A 64 -6.65 2.61 8.00
CA GLY A 64 -6.60 1.31 8.68
C GLY A 64 -6.75 0.11 7.74
N ALA A 65 -7.20 0.32 6.51
CA ALA A 65 -7.32 -0.71 5.47
C ALA A 65 -6.81 -0.22 4.10
N GLY A 66 -6.13 0.92 4.07
CA GLY A 66 -5.58 1.51 2.85
C GLY A 66 -5.03 2.91 3.09
N ILE A 67 -4.67 3.59 2.00
CA ILE A 67 -4.13 4.95 2.03
C ILE A 67 -5.01 5.84 1.15
N ARG A 68 -5.52 6.94 1.72
CA ARG A 68 -6.23 8.00 0.99
C ARG A 68 -5.25 9.09 0.59
N ILE A 69 -5.36 9.54 -0.65
CA ILE A 69 -4.54 10.60 -1.24
C ILE A 69 -5.19 11.95 -0.93
N GLU A 70 -4.38 12.94 -0.56
CA GLU A 70 -4.83 14.32 -0.30
C GLU A 70 -4.26 15.32 -1.32
N ARG A 71 -3.29 14.91 -2.16
CA ARG A 71 -2.71 15.74 -3.22
C ARG A 71 -2.82 15.05 -4.57
N ALA A 72 -3.15 15.80 -5.62
CA ALA A 72 -3.13 15.29 -7.00
C ALA A 72 -1.69 15.07 -7.49
N GLY A 73 -1.47 14.04 -8.33
CA GLY A 73 -0.16 13.79 -8.94
C GLY A 73 -0.02 12.38 -9.50
N ILE A 74 1.16 12.11 -10.03
CA ILE A 74 1.55 10.77 -10.46
C ILE A 74 2.20 10.07 -9.26
N TYR A 75 1.71 8.88 -8.95
CA TYR A 75 2.16 8.10 -7.81
C TYR A 75 2.75 6.77 -8.25
N GLN A 76 3.85 6.41 -7.62
CA GLN A 76 4.29 5.03 -7.54
C GLN A 76 3.63 4.40 -6.32
N ILE A 77 2.95 3.28 -6.56
CA ILE A 77 2.34 2.48 -5.50
C ILE A 77 3.03 1.13 -5.49
N SER A 78 3.48 0.69 -4.33
CA SER A 78 4.02 -0.65 -4.13
C SER A 78 3.38 -1.32 -2.93
N TYR A 79 3.24 -2.63 -3.01
CA TYR A 79 2.81 -3.45 -1.88
C TYR A 79 3.60 -4.74 -1.79
N THR A 80 3.69 -5.27 -0.58
CA THR A 80 4.33 -6.56 -0.30
C THR A 80 3.46 -7.34 0.68
N LEU A 81 3.27 -8.62 0.40
CA LEU A 81 2.51 -9.55 1.22
C LEU A 81 3.40 -10.73 1.59
N THR A 82 3.39 -11.12 2.87
CA THR A 82 3.92 -12.40 3.33
C THR A 82 2.72 -13.29 3.62
N ILE A 83 2.60 -14.38 2.89
CA ILE A 83 1.42 -15.23 2.87
C ILE A 83 1.81 -16.62 3.34
N SER A 84 1.04 -17.18 4.27
CA SER A 84 1.13 -18.59 4.66
C SER A 84 -0.02 -19.35 4.05
N LEU A 85 0.30 -20.39 3.35
CA LEU A 85 -0.63 -21.37 2.83
C LEU A 85 -0.64 -22.51 3.84
N ASP A 86 -1.56 -22.41 4.81
CA ASP A 86 -1.68 -23.37 5.91
C ASP A 86 -2.46 -24.61 5.45
N ASN A 87 -1.75 -25.53 4.93
CA ASN A 87 -2.17 -26.82 4.48
C ASN A 87 -3.21 -27.54 5.35
N VAL A 88 -4.45 -27.28 5.11
CA VAL A 88 -5.48 -28.25 5.46
C VAL A 88 -5.34 -29.41 4.48
N PRO A 89 -5.35 -30.68 4.93
CA PRO A 89 -4.86 -31.83 4.16
C PRO A 89 -5.67 -32.18 2.89
N VAL A 90 -6.53 -31.32 2.38
CA VAL A 90 -7.56 -31.70 1.41
C VAL A 90 -7.68 -30.81 0.18
N SER A 91 -6.99 -29.66 0.06
CA SER A 91 -7.28 -28.75 -1.04
C SER A 91 -6.08 -27.91 -1.47
N PRO A 92 -5.92 -27.64 -2.75
CA PRO A 92 -4.98 -26.59 -3.17
C PRO A 92 -5.41 -25.26 -2.53
N GLU A 93 -4.45 -24.52 -2.01
CA GLU A 93 -4.66 -23.17 -1.50
C GLU A 93 -4.16 -22.18 -2.52
N ALA A 94 -4.93 -21.14 -2.75
CA ALA A 94 -4.56 -20.07 -3.66
C ALA A 94 -5.21 -18.75 -3.25
N ALA A 95 -4.52 -17.65 -3.52
CA ALA A 95 -5.13 -16.32 -3.46
C ALA A 95 -4.58 -15.42 -4.57
N ARG A 96 -5.42 -14.50 -5.03
CA ARG A 96 -5.03 -13.41 -5.91
C ARG A 96 -5.37 -12.09 -5.26
N PHE A 97 -4.42 -11.19 -5.25
CA PHE A 97 -4.56 -9.87 -4.66
C PHE A 97 -4.40 -8.80 -5.73
N PHE A 98 -5.17 -7.73 -5.61
CA PHE A 98 -5.08 -6.55 -6.46
C PHE A 98 -5.12 -5.29 -5.61
N LEU A 99 -4.61 -4.20 -6.18
CA LEU A 99 -4.95 -2.87 -5.70
C LEU A 99 -6.28 -2.44 -6.28
N THR A 100 -7.10 -1.79 -5.45
CA THR A 100 -8.36 -1.19 -5.85
C THR A 100 -8.33 0.32 -5.64
N LEU A 101 -9.12 1.04 -6.43
CA LEU A 101 -9.25 2.48 -6.39
C LEU A 101 -10.68 2.87 -5.99
N ASN A 102 -10.86 3.47 -4.82
CA ASN A 102 -12.09 3.99 -4.25
C ASN A 102 -13.14 2.94 -3.87
N THR A 103 -13.39 1.97 -4.75
CA THR A 103 -14.36 0.89 -4.52
C THR A 103 -13.70 -0.46 -4.75
N LEU A 104 -14.25 -1.50 -4.11
CA LEU A 104 -13.66 -2.85 -4.15
C LEU A 104 -13.70 -3.48 -5.54
N ASP A 105 -14.64 -3.07 -6.38
CA ASP A 105 -14.81 -3.57 -7.75
C ASP A 105 -13.93 -2.84 -8.77
N ASN A 106 -13.36 -1.68 -8.39
CA ASN A 106 -12.51 -0.89 -9.27
C ASN A 106 -11.05 -1.33 -9.16
N ILE A 107 -10.74 -2.47 -9.77
CA ILE A 107 -9.41 -3.06 -9.78
C ILE A 107 -8.48 -2.22 -10.66
N ILE A 108 -7.30 -1.91 -10.15
CA ILE A 108 -6.25 -1.23 -10.91
C ILE A 108 -5.54 -2.27 -11.81
N PRO A 109 -5.62 -2.12 -13.15
CA PRO A 109 -4.96 -3.05 -14.06
C PRO A 109 -3.45 -3.15 -13.82
N GLY A 110 -2.90 -4.35 -13.92
CA GLY A 110 -1.46 -4.59 -13.73
C GLY A 110 -0.99 -4.64 -12.29
N SER A 111 -1.87 -4.43 -11.29
CA SER A 111 -1.51 -4.50 -9.88
C SER A 111 -1.63 -5.91 -9.29
N GLY A 112 -2.06 -6.90 -10.09
CA GLY A 112 -2.37 -8.23 -9.59
C GLY A 112 -1.15 -9.07 -9.25
N THR A 113 -1.22 -9.78 -8.13
CA THR A 113 -0.29 -10.86 -7.76
C THR A 113 -1.09 -12.10 -7.35
N ALA A 114 -0.47 -13.27 -7.47
CA ALA A 114 -1.10 -14.53 -7.12
C ALA A 114 -0.11 -15.45 -6.40
N VAL A 115 -0.63 -16.18 -5.44
CA VAL A 115 0.08 -17.28 -4.75
C VAL A 115 -0.73 -18.55 -4.87
N ARG A 116 -0.07 -19.68 -4.97
CA ARG A 116 -0.72 -20.99 -5.05
C ARG A 116 0.19 -22.08 -4.49
N SER A 117 -0.34 -22.92 -3.62
CA SER A 117 0.28 -24.18 -3.23
C SER A 117 -0.56 -25.35 -3.72
N ASN A 118 0.12 -26.34 -4.28
CA ASN A 118 -0.45 -27.65 -4.64
C ASN A 118 0.07 -28.77 -3.74
N ILE A 119 0.90 -28.44 -2.74
CA ILE A 119 1.57 -29.40 -1.88
C ILE A 119 0.74 -29.54 -0.59
N VAL A 120 0.25 -30.73 -0.34
CA VAL A 120 -0.51 -31.06 0.87
C VAL A 120 0.47 -31.28 2.04
N GLY A 121 0.26 -30.61 3.17
CA GLY A 121 0.90 -30.96 4.46
C GLY A 121 2.24 -30.27 4.79
N THR A 122 2.68 -29.29 4.02
CA THR A 122 3.90 -28.50 4.35
C THR A 122 3.55 -27.01 4.37
N GLY A 123 3.46 -26.37 5.52
CA GLY A 123 3.21 -24.93 5.59
C GLY A 123 4.17 -24.17 4.67
N GLU A 124 3.67 -23.64 3.58
CA GLU A 124 4.42 -22.84 2.61
C GLU A 124 4.25 -21.38 2.92
N VAL A 125 5.36 -20.64 2.99
CA VAL A 125 5.34 -19.18 3.13
C VAL A 125 5.84 -18.59 1.83
N ASP A 126 5.02 -17.75 1.20
CA ASP A 126 5.36 -17.07 -0.03
C ASP A 126 5.35 -15.55 0.18
N VAL A 127 6.14 -14.85 -0.63
CA VAL A 127 6.19 -13.39 -0.66
C VAL A 127 5.72 -12.91 -2.01
N SER A 128 4.66 -12.12 -2.00
CA SER A 128 4.06 -11.55 -3.20
C SER A 128 4.15 -10.02 -3.16
N SER A 129 4.51 -9.41 -4.28
CA SER A 129 4.65 -7.96 -4.37
C SER A 129 4.21 -7.42 -5.72
N GLY A 130 3.81 -6.16 -5.75
CA GLY A 130 3.46 -5.45 -6.97
C GLY A 130 3.86 -3.97 -6.90
N VAL A 131 4.16 -3.40 -8.08
CA VAL A 131 4.46 -1.97 -8.24
C VAL A 131 3.70 -1.45 -9.45
N ILE A 132 3.05 -0.31 -9.30
CA ILE A 132 2.35 0.39 -10.40
C ILE A 132 2.63 1.89 -10.36
N LEU A 133 2.42 2.53 -11.51
CA LEU A 133 2.38 3.98 -11.66
C LEU A 133 0.97 4.40 -12.07
N ILE A 134 0.40 5.38 -11.37
CA ILE A 134 -0.96 5.84 -11.63
C ILE A 134 -1.12 7.33 -11.29
N ASN A 135 -1.98 8.01 -12.05
CA ASN A 135 -2.39 9.38 -11.72
C ASN A 135 -3.54 9.32 -10.70
N LEU A 136 -3.39 10.03 -9.59
CA LEU A 136 -4.37 10.07 -8.49
C LEU A 136 -4.78 11.49 -8.17
N ASN A 137 -6.02 11.63 -7.70
CA ASN A 137 -6.62 12.88 -7.25
C ASN A 137 -6.88 12.84 -5.73
N PRO A 138 -7.03 14.00 -5.08
CA PRO A 138 -7.46 14.07 -3.69
C PRO A 138 -8.74 13.28 -3.46
N GLY A 139 -8.78 12.54 -2.35
CA GLY A 139 -9.89 11.66 -2.00
C GLY A 139 -9.77 10.23 -2.54
N ASN A 140 -8.87 9.97 -3.51
CA ASN A 140 -8.66 8.60 -3.98
C ASN A 140 -8.15 7.70 -2.86
N LEU A 141 -8.77 6.54 -2.69
CA LEU A 141 -8.44 5.52 -1.70
C LEU A 141 -7.84 4.29 -2.39
N ILE A 142 -6.64 3.91 -1.97
CA ILE A 142 -5.94 2.72 -2.45
C ILE A 142 -5.99 1.64 -1.37
N GLN A 143 -6.42 0.43 -1.77
CA GLN A 143 -6.55 -0.72 -0.86
C GLN A 143 -5.99 -1.98 -1.53
N ILE A 144 -5.55 -2.96 -0.73
CA ILE A 144 -5.17 -4.29 -1.19
C ILE A 144 -6.35 -5.22 -0.94
N VAL A 145 -6.86 -5.85 -1.97
CA VAL A 145 -8.08 -6.69 -1.88
C VAL A 145 -7.83 -8.06 -2.47
N PRO A 146 -8.16 -9.14 -1.74
CA PRO A 146 -8.23 -10.49 -2.29
C PRO A 146 -9.42 -10.61 -3.24
N VAL A 147 -9.19 -10.95 -4.50
CA VAL A 147 -10.24 -11.14 -5.52
C VAL A 147 -10.48 -12.60 -5.88
N GLU A 148 -9.64 -13.48 -5.39
CA GLU A 148 -9.81 -14.92 -5.45
C GLU A 148 -9.16 -15.51 -4.20
N VAL A 149 -9.86 -16.41 -3.53
CA VAL A 149 -9.36 -17.15 -2.36
C VAL A 149 -9.89 -18.58 -2.46
N ILE A 150 -8.96 -19.52 -2.43
CA ILE A 150 -9.25 -20.97 -2.39
C ILE A 150 -8.56 -21.52 -1.14
N GLY A 151 -9.31 -22.22 -0.30
CA GLY A 151 -8.80 -22.74 0.96
C GLY A 151 -8.64 -21.66 2.04
N SER A 152 -7.74 -21.90 3.00
CA SER A 152 -7.47 -21.02 4.12
C SER A 152 -6.13 -20.32 3.91
N VAL A 153 -6.15 -19.11 3.40
CA VAL A 153 -4.96 -18.31 3.11
C VAL A 153 -4.73 -17.28 4.20
N ASP A 154 -3.61 -17.38 4.89
CA ASP A 154 -3.24 -16.48 5.98
C ASP A 154 -2.22 -15.43 5.51
N VAL A 155 -2.56 -14.16 5.62
CA VAL A 155 -1.65 -13.04 5.36
C VAL A 155 -0.95 -12.66 6.66
N ARG A 156 0.30 -13.07 6.81
CA ARG A 156 1.10 -12.85 8.03
C ARG A 156 1.63 -11.44 8.14
N ALA A 157 1.93 -10.82 7.00
CA ALA A 157 2.31 -9.41 6.94
C ALA A 157 1.83 -8.80 5.63
N ALA A 158 1.47 -7.54 5.68
CA ALA A 158 1.09 -6.75 4.53
C ALA A 158 1.65 -5.33 4.67
N ALA A 159 2.18 -4.77 3.60
CA ALA A 159 2.64 -3.38 3.55
C ALA A 159 2.18 -2.72 2.25
N LEU A 160 1.76 -1.48 2.34
CA LEU A 160 1.36 -0.62 1.23
C LEU A 160 2.12 0.70 1.32
N THR A 161 2.75 1.09 0.23
CA THR A 161 3.47 2.35 0.09
C THR A 161 2.93 3.14 -1.08
N VAL A 162 2.74 4.43 -0.91
CA VAL A 162 2.45 5.38 -1.98
C VAL A 162 3.48 6.49 -1.95
N ALA A 163 4.01 6.89 -3.11
CA ALA A 163 4.97 7.98 -3.23
C ALA A 163 4.68 8.79 -4.49
N GLN A 164 4.48 10.09 -4.34
CA GLN A 164 4.33 11.02 -5.46
C GLN A 164 5.66 11.16 -6.18
N ILE A 165 5.64 11.05 -7.51
CA ILE A 165 6.84 11.16 -8.37
C ILE A 165 6.71 12.24 -9.44
N GLY A 166 5.55 12.86 -9.56
CA GLY A 166 5.27 13.93 -10.52
C GLY A 166 3.95 14.65 -10.25
#